data_cfa3f31a27f031037b6194e7219a9699
#
_entry.id   cfa3f31a27f031037b6194e7219a9699
#
_cell.length_a   1.000
_cell.length_b   1.000
_cell.length_c   1.000
_cell.angle_alpha   90.00
_cell.angle_beta   90.00
_cell.angle_gamma   90.00
#
_symmetry.space_group_name_H-M   'P 1'
#
loop_
_entity.id
_entity.type
_entity.pdbx_description
1 polymer ?
#
loop_
_entity_poly.entity_id
_entity_poly.type
_entity_poly.pdbx_seq_one_letter_code
_entity_poly.pdbx_strand_id
1 'polypeptide(L)'
;MRSKGKFEHTFVVLAYKESKFLEECLKSVKNQSIPSKVVIATATPNTFIQSLADKYGVEIIVNENHISIGYDFDFAVSVGKTALVTVAHQDDIYDYTYAEQMVEAYHKQPKSTIIFSDYYEIKHGNEKVYQNRNLMIKQILLFLLRFHGLAHQGFIKRSALRFGDAICCPAVTLVKENVPNDIFASD
;
A
#
# COMPACT_ATOMS: atom_id res chain seq x y z
N MET A 1 -6.11 26.90 -0.80
CA MET A 1 -6.51 26.65 0.61
C MET A 1 -6.86 25.18 0.73
N ARG A 2 -6.02 24.36 1.38
CA ARG A 2 -6.36 22.96 1.67
C ARG A 2 -7.49 22.96 2.70
N SER A 3 -8.63 22.31 2.40
CA SER A 3 -9.73 22.18 3.34
C SER A 3 -9.24 21.36 4.54
N LYS A 4 -9.17 22.00 5.73
CA LYS A 4 -8.92 21.30 6.98
C LYS A 4 -10.11 20.35 7.24
N GLY A 5 -9.89 19.03 7.13
CA GLY A 5 -10.83 18.07 7.68
C GLY A 5 -11.17 16.81 6.89
N LYS A 6 -10.75 16.63 5.64
CA LYS A 6 -11.05 15.40 4.90
C LYS A 6 -9.75 14.64 4.59
N PHE A 7 -9.59 13.45 5.18
CA PHE A 7 -8.51 12.55 4.79
C PHE A 7 -8.72 12.12 3.33
N GLU A 8 -7.67 12.21 2.52
CA GLU A 8 -7.70 11.75 1.13
C GLU A 8 -7.12 10.34 0.99
N HIS A 9 -6.37 9.88 1.99
CA HIS A 9 -5.65 8.63 2.00
C HIS A 9 -5.96 7.79 3.23
N THR A 10 -6.03 6.47 3.04
CA THR A 10 -6.16 5.45 4.11
C THR A 10 -5.09 4.38 3.95
N PHE A 11 -4.35 4.11 5.01
CA PHE A 11 -3.62 2.85 5.17
C PHE A 11 -4.56 1.81 5.79
N VAL A 12 -4.72 0.68 5.12
CA VAL A 12 -5.36 -0.50 5.68
C VAL A 12 -4.26 -1.53 5.93
N VAL A 13 -3.88 -1.68 7.19
CA VAL A 13 -2.82 -2.62 7.60
C VAL A 13 -3.41 -4.02 7.69
N LEU A 14 -2.99 -4.92 6.80
CA LEU A 14 -3.34 -6.33 6.86
C LEU A 14 -2.50 -7.02 7.94
N ALA A 15 -3.15 -7.37 9.06
CA ALA A 15 -2.54 -8.10 10.16
C ALA A 15 -2.99 -9.55 10.16
N TYR A 16 -2.03 -10.48 10.25
CA TYR A 16 -2.27 -11.92 10.30
C TYR A 16 -1.46 -12.54 11.44
N LYS A 17 -2.16 -13.17 12.40
CA LYS A 17 -1.57 -13.75 13.59
C LYS A 17 -0.71 -12.74 14.38
N GLU A 18 0.28 -13.22 15.10
CA GLU A 18 1.24 -12.36 15.80
C GLU A 18 2.47 -12.13 14.93
N SER A 19 2.76 -10.86 14.63
CA SER A 19 3.95 -10.46 13.90
C SER A 19 4.75 -9.45 14.70
N LYS A 20 6.01 -9.76 14.95
CA LYS A 20 6.95 -8.84 15.62
C LYS A 20 7.16 -7.53 14.85
N PHE A 21 6.80 -7.48 13.58
CA PHE A 21 6.98 -6.31 12.72
C PHE A 21 5.76 -5.37 12.72
N LEU A 22 4.57 -5.85 13.16
CA LEU A 22 3.34 -5.07 13.10
C LEU A 22 3.46 -3.72 13.81
N GLU A 23 4.19 -3.67 14.92
CA GLU A 23 4.37 -2.41 15.65
C GLU A 23 5.17 -1.38 14.84
N GLU A 24 6.22 -1.79 14.15
CA GLU A 24 7.03 -0.90 13.30
C GLU A 24 6.22 -0.42 12.09
N CYS A 25 5.44 -1.30 11.47
CA CYS A 25 4.50 -0.93 10.42
C CYS A 25 3.53 0.16 10.92
N LEU A 26 2.84 -0.07 12.05
CA LEU A 26 1.90 0.90 12.62
C LEU A 26 2.55 2.24 12.94
N LYS A 27 3.77 2.24 13.49
CA LYS A 27 4.55 3.46 13.73
C LYS A 27 4.76 4.23 12.43
N SER A 28 5.15 3.56 11.35
CA SER A 28 5.47 4.18 10.08
C SER A 28 4.23 4.80 9.42
N VAL A 29 3.10 4.08 9.38
CA VAL A 29 1.86 4.56 8.76
C VAL A 29 1.15 5.65 9.59
N LYS A 30 1.38 5.69 10.91
CA LYS A 30 0.90 6.77 11.79
C LYS A 30 1.78 8.01 11.71
N ASN A 31 3.04 7.88 11.37
CA ASN A 31 4.01 8.97 11.30
C ASN A 31 4.21 9.46 9.86
N GLN A 32 3.12 9.89 9.22
CA GLN A 32 3.19 10.46 7.86
C GLN A 32 3.22 11.98 7.87
N SER A 33 3.84 12.58 6.85
CA SER A 33 3.93 14.06 6.69
C SER A 33 2.58 14.74 6.53
N ILE A 34 1.58 14.00 6.04
CA ILE A 34 0.18 14.45 5.94
C ILE A 34 -0.74 13.52 6.72
N PRO A 35 -1.90 14.02 7.20
CA PRO A 35 -2.87 13.18 7.88
C PRO A 35 -3.43 12.09 6.97
N SER A 36 -3.30 10.82 7.39
CA SER A 36 -3.93 9.66 6.75
C SER A 36 -4.78 8.91 7.77
N LYS A 37 -5.86 8.28 7.31
CA LYS A 37 -6.55 7.30 8.14
C LYS A 37 -5.71 6.04 8.24
N VAL A 38 -5.75 5.38 9.40
CA VAL A 38 -5.12 4.08 9.60
C VAL A 38 -6.14 3.16 10.24
N VAL A 39 -6.34 1.99 9.65
CA VAL A 39 -7.17 0.90 10.19
C VAL A 39 -6.41 -0.41 10.07
N ILE A 40 -6.68 -1.34 10.97
CA ILE A 40 -6.18 -2.71 10.87
C ILE A 40 -7.31 -3.58 10.31
N ALA A 41 -7.01 -4.35 9.26
CA ALA A 41 -7.88 -5.41 8.76
C ALA A 41 -7.26 -6.77 9.10
N THR A 42 -8.02 -7.68 9.69
CA THR A 42 -7.51 -8.99 10.07
C THR A 42 -8.58 -10.07 10.00
N ALA A 43 -8.19 -11.27 9.57
CA ALA A 43 -8.99 -12.48 9.67
C ALA A 43 -8.62 -13.32 10.92
N THR A 44 -7.60 -12.90 11.69
CA THR A 44 -7.09 -13.62 12.86
C THR A 44 -6.98 -12.69 14.07
N PRO A 45 -8.12 -12.12 14.55
CA PRO A 45 -8.10 -11.21 15.69
C PRO A 45 -7.54 -11.92 16.93
N ASN A 46 -6.66 -11.24 17.65
CA ASN A 46 -6.04 -11.75 18.87
C ASN A 46 -5.64 -10.63 19.82
N THR A 47 -5.24 -10.97 21.05
CA THR A 47 -4.90 -9.99 22.07
C THR A 47 -3.67 -9.16 21.74
N PHE A 48 -2.71 -9.70 20.97
CA PHE A 48 -1.53 -8.97 20.53
C PHE A 48 -1.91 -7.85 19.56
N ILE A 49 -2.70 -8.16 18.51
CA ILE A 49 -3.20 -7.16 17.56
C ILE A 49 -4.03 -6.11 18.30
N GLN A 50 -4.92 -6.54 19.24
CA GLN A 50 -5.75 -5.62 20.02
C GLN A 50 -4.89 -4.66 20.85
N SER A 51 -3.86 -5.17 21.54
CA SER A 51 -2.99 -4.34 22.38
C SER A 51 -2.26 -3.25 21.57
N LEU A 52 -1.83 -3.58 20.35
CA LEU A 52 -1.20 -2.61 19.45
C LEU A 52 -2.23 -1.61 18.89
N ALA A 53 -3.43 -2.07 18.54
CA ALA A 53 -4.50 -1.19 18.08
C ALA A 53 -4.86 -0.15 19.15
N ASP A 54 -5.03 -0.57 20.40
CA ASP A 54 -5.30 0.30 21.54
C ASP A 54 -4.15 1.30 21.77
N LYS A 55 -2.90 0.81 21.72
CA LYS A 55 -1.70 1.64 21.92
C LYS A 55 -1.58 2.75 20.87
N TYR A 56 -1.93 2.48 19.61
CA TYR A 56 -1.82 3.45 18.52
C TYR A 56 -3.13 4.17 18.18
N GLY A 57 -4.22 3.88 18.90
CA GLY A 57 -5.54 4.44 18.64
C GLY A 57 -6.02 4.14 17.22
N VAL A 58 -5.94 2.86 16.82
CA VAL A 58 -6.29 2.35 15.48
C VAL A 58 -7.47 1.40 15.61
N GLU A 59 -8.47 1.56 14.75
CA GLU A 59 -9.62 0.66 14.68
C GLU A 59 -9.23 -0.69 14.06
N ILE A 60 -9.78 -1.79 14.61
CA ILE A 60 -9.68 -3.13 14.02
C ILE A 60 -10.99 -3.45 13.33
N ILE A 61 -10.90 -3.92 12.07
CA ILE A 61 -12.03 -4.43 11.30
C ILE A 61 -11.74 -5.89 10.97
N VAL A 62 -12.59 -6.78 11.48
CA VAL A 62 -12.41 -8.23 11.33
C VAL A 62 -13.02 -8.70 10.01
N ASN A 63 -12.25 -9.46 9.24
CA ASN A 63 -12.74 -10.18 8.07
C ASN A 63 -13.25 -11.57 8.51
N GLU A 64 -14.55 -11.71 8.68
CA GLU A 64 -15.17 -12.97 9.07
C GLU A 64 -15.25 -13.97 7.90
N ASN A 65 -15.10 -13.50 6.66
CA ASN A 65 -15.21 -14.29 5.44
C ASN A 65 -13.84 -14.59 4.82
N HIS A 66 -12.85 -14.93 5.63
CA HIS A 66 -11.53 -15.31 5.15
C HIS A 66 -11.59 -16.63 4.38
N ILE A 67 -11.34 -16.56 3.08
CA ILE A 67 -11.27 -17.73 2.17
C ILE A 67 -9.83 -17.91 1.67
N SER A 68 -9.22 -16.82 1.25
CA SER A 68 -7.84 -16.78 0.76
C SER A 68 -7.22 -15.41 0.95
N ILE A 69 -5.93 -15.30 0.69
CA ILE A 69 -5.20 -14.03 0.77
C ILE A 69 -5.78 -12.98 -0.19
N GLY A 70 -6.26 -13.36 -1.37
CA GLY A 70 -6.91 -12.45 -2.31
C GLY A 70 -8.18 -11.82 -1.73
N TYR A 71 -9.00 -12.61 -1.05
CA TYR A 71 -10.19 -12.10 -0.35
C TYR A 71 -9.83 -11.13 0.79
N ASP A 72 -8.72 -11.36 1.50
CA ASP A 72 -8.26 -10.41 2.52
C ASP A 72 -7.82 -9.08 1.91
N PHE A 73 -7.20 -9.11 0.72
CA PHE A 73 -6.85 -7.90 0.00
C PHE A 73 -8.09 -7.13 -0.48
N ASP A 74 -9.07 -7.80 -1.10
CA ASP A 74 -10.32 -7.15 -1.53
C ASP A 74 -11.09 -6.59 -0.33
N PHE A 75 -11.13 -7.33 0.78
CA PHE A 75 -11.68 -6.83 2.02
C PHE A 75 -10.96 -5.57 2.50
N ALA A 76 -9.63 -5.56 2.51
CA ALA A 76 -8.84 -4.39 2.91
C ALA A 76 -9.13 -3.18 2.02
N VAL A 77 -9.24 -3.37 0.70
CA VAL A 77 -9.65 -2.29 -0.22
C VAL A 77 -11.05 -1.79 0.09
N SER A 78 -11.99 -2.69 0.41
CA SER A 78 -13.37 -2.32 0.74
C SER A 78 -13.47 -1.47 2.01
N VAL A 79 -12.63 -1.76 3.00
CA VAL A 79 -12.54 -1.09 4.30
C VAL A 79 -12.06 0.36 4.16
N GLY A 80 -11.14 0.64 3.25
CA GLY A 80 -10.67 2.00 2.98
C GLY A 80 -11.80 2.92 2.54
N LYS A 81 -12.02 4.05 3.21
CA LYS A 81 -13.15 4.98 2.97
C LYS A 81 -12.75 6.29 2.29
N THR A 82 -11.51 6.41 1.84
CA THR A 82 -10.97 7.61 1.17
C THR A 82 -10.75 7.36 -0.32
N ALA A 83 -10.45 8.40 -1.08
CA ALA A 83 -10.15 8.30 -2.50
C ALA A 83 -8.94 7.39 -2.79
N LEU A 84 -7.95 7.41 -1.90
CA LEU A 84 -6.72 6.63 -2.00
C LEU A 84 -6.66 5.59 -0.88
N VAL A 85 -6.34 4.35 -1.24
CA VAL A 85 -6.20 3.23 -0.30
C VAL A 85 -4.89 2.50 -0.55
N THR A 86 -4.04 2.44 0.47
CA THR A 86 -2.85 1.59 0.49
C THR A 86 -3.11 0.39 1.38
N VAL A 87 -3.03 -0.82 0.80
CA VAL A 87 -3.05 -2.06 1.58
C VAL A 87 -1.64 -2.30 2.07
N ALA A 88 -1.41 -1.96 3.35
CA ALA A 88 -0.11 -2.09 3.99
C ALA A 88 0.07 -3.49 4.57
N HIS A 89 1.18 -4.15 4.24
CA HIS A 89 1.51 -5.41 4.87
C HIS A 89 2.13 -5.17 6.25
N GLN A 90 1.84 -6.04 7.19
CA GLN A 90 2.26 -5.89 8.59
C GLN A 90 3.77 -5.91 8.83
N ASP A 91 4.55 -6.29 7.83
CA ASP A 91 6.01 -6.43 7.87
C ASP A 91 6.75 -5.39 7.01
N ASP A 92 6.03 -4.41 6.49
CA ASP A 92 6.59 -3.31 5.70
C ASP A 92 6.63 -1.98 6.49
N ILE A 93 7.58 -1.13 6.13
CA ILE A 93 7.78 0.20 6.73
C ILE A 93 7.62 1.25 5.62
N TYR A 94 6.78 2.23 5.88
CA TYR A 94 6.52 3.33 4.95
C TYR A 94 7.37 4.54 5.26
N ASP A 95 7.94 5.15 4.21
CA ASP A 95 8.66 6.42 4.34
C ASP A 95 7.73 7.52 4.84
N TYR A 96 8.30 8.49 5.57
CA TYR A 96 7.57 9.60 6.16
C TYR A 96 6.72 10.39 5.16
N THR A 97 7.18 10.52 3.93
CA THR A 97 6.51 11.29 2.86
C THR A 97 5.65 10.45 1.92
N TYR A 98 5.51 9.15 2.17
CA TYR A 98 4.81 8.24 1.25
C TYR A 98 3.39 8.72 0.92
N ALA A 99 2.55 8.95 1.93
CA ALA A 99 1.15 9.35 1.72
C ALA A 99 1.05 10.70 0.98
N GLU A 100 1.94 11.65 1.28
CA GLU A 100 1.99 12.95 0.59
C GLU A 100 2.30 12.78 -0.89
N GLN A 101 3.29 11.97 -1.23
CA GLN A 101 3.65 11.69 -2.62
C GLN A 101 2.52 10.99 -3.38
N MET A 102 1.80 10.05 -2.75
CA MET A 102 0.65 9.38 -3.37
C MET A 102 -0.49 10.38 -3.64
N VAL A 103 -0.81 11.25 -2.69
CA VAL A 103 -1.83 12.30 -2.86
C VAL A 103 -1.43 13.30 -3.96
N GLU A 104 -0.17 13.73 -4.01
CA GLU A 104 0.30 14.61 -5.07
C GLU A 104 0.25 13.96 -6.45
N ALA A 105 0.62 12.69 -6.55
CA ALA A 105 0.53 11.95 -7.79
C ALA A 105 -0.92 11.78 -8.25
N TYR A 106 -1.84 11.51 -7.33
CA TYR A 106 -3.28 11.44 -7.62
C TYR A 106 -3.80 12.77 -8.18
N HIS A 107 -3.47 13.89 -7.55
CA HIS A 107 -3.93 15.20 -8.05
C HIS A 107 -3.38 15.54 -9.45
N LYS A 108 -2.19 15.02 -9.79
CA LYS A 108 -1.63 15.16 -11.16
C LYS A 108 -2.31 14.23 -12.17
N GLN A 109 -2.76 13.04 -11.72
CA GLN A 109 -3.27 11.96 -12.56
C GLN A 109 -4.49 11.26 -11.93
N PRO A 110 -5.65 11.95 -11.76
CA PRO A 110 -6.80 11.40 -11.02
C PRO A 110 -7.46 10.21 -11.70
N LYS A 111 -7.20 9.99 -12.99
CA LYS A 111 -7.71 8.83 -13.75
C LYS A 111 -6.83 7.57 -13.64
N SER A 112 -5.75 7.61 -12.87
CA SER A 112 -4.94 6.42 -12.62
C SER A 112 -5.73 5.40 -11.81
N THR A 113 -5.53 4.11 -12.08
CA THR A 113 -6.10 3.02 -11.27
C THR A 113 -5.20 2.75 -10.06
N ILE A 114 -3.88 2.76 -10.29
CA ILE A 114 -2.85 2.56 -9.28
C ILE A 114 -1.79 3.65 -9.35
N ILE A 115 -1.22 3.97 -8.21
CA ILE A 115 -0.04 4.81 -8.04
C ILE A 115 0.94 3.99 -7.22
N PHE A 116 2.22 4.01 -7.57
CA PHE A 116 3.21 3.22 -6.83
C PHE A 116 4.53 3.97 -6.70
N SER A 117 5.30 3.61 -5.68
CA SER A 117 6.63 4.16 -5.43
C SER A 117 7.73 3.13 -5.71
N ASP A 118 8.95 3.58 -5.78
CA ASP A 118 10.13 2.72 -5.59
C ASP A 118 10.17 2.21 -4.14
N TYR A 119 10.96 1.16 -3.90
CA TYR A 119 11.18 0.58 -2.59
C TYR A 119 12.63 0.14 -2.43
N TYR A 120 13.00 -0.12 -1.20
CA TYR A 120 14.27 -0.77 -0.82
C TYR A 120 13.99 -1.92 0.13
N GLU A 121 14.91 -2.88 0.17
CA GLU A 121 14.82 -4.00 1.10
C GLU A 121 15.54 -3.67 2.41
N ILE A 122 14.96 -4.09 3.54
CA ILE A 122 15.64 -4.04 4.84
C ILE A 122 16.16 -5.44 5.15
N LYS A 123 17.47 -5.58 5.28
CA LYS A 123 18.11 -6.84 5.66
C LYS A 123 18.54 -6.84 7.14
N HIS A 124 19.12 -7.93 7.57
CA HIS A 124 19.56 -8.16 8.95
C HIS A 124 20.27 -6.93 9.55
N GLY A 125 19.81 -6.46 10.72
CA GLY A 125 20.40 -5.32 11.42
C GLY A 125 19.99 -3.94 10.90
N ASN A 126 18.84 -3.81 10.23
CA ASN A 126 18.30 -2.56 9.67
C ASN A 126 19.13 -1.98 8.49
N GLU A 127 19.95 -2.80 7.83
CA GLU A 127 20.66 -2.37 6.64
C GLU A 127 19.70 -2.14 5.47
N LYS A 128 19.65 -0.90 4.97
CA LYS A 128 18.85 -0.52 3.80
C LYS A 128 19.59 -0.89 2.52
N VAL A 129 19.03 -1.81 1.75
CA VAL A 129 19.57 -2.24 0.46
C VAL A 129 18.77 -1.57 -0.66
N TYR A 130 19.35 -0.52 -1.25
CA TYR A 130 18.76 0.22 -2.36
C TYR A 130 19.03 -0.41 -3.71
N GLN A 131 20.07 -1.22 -3.83
CA GLN A 131 20.48 -1.84 -5.08
C GLN A 131 20.89 -3.30 -4.83
N ASN A 132 20.17 -4.21 -5.43
CA ASN A 132 20.56 -5.58 -5.67
C ASN A 132 20.16 -5.95 -7.11
N ARG A 133 20.60 -7.12 -7.58
CA ARG A 133 20.33 -7.55 -8.95
C ARG A 133 18.82 -7.54 -9.30
N ASN A 134 17.98 -7.96 -8.38
CA ASN A 134 16.52 -8.00 -8.58
C ASN A 134 15.92 -6.59 -8.63
N LEU A 135 16.32 -5.71 -7.71
CA LEU A 135 15.87 -4.31 -7.69
C LEU A 135 16.30 -3.57 -8.96
N MET A 136 17.54 -3.79 -9.43
CA MET A 136 18.02 -3.20 -10.68
C MET A 136 17.19 -3.65 -11.88
N ILE A 137 16.86 -4.94 -12.00
CA ILE A 137 16.01 -5.46 -13.08
C ILE A 137 14.63 -4.80 -13.03
N LYS A 138 14.00 -4.73 -11.85
CA LYS A 138 12.71 -4.07 -11.66
C LYS A 138 12.76 -2.59 -12.03
N GLN A 139 13.80 -1.87 -11.61
CA GLN A 139 13.99 -0.45 -11.96
C GLN A 139 14.14 -0.24 -13.46
N ILE A 140 14.85 -1.13 -14.17
CA ILE A 140 14.98 -1.08 -15.63
C ILE A 140 13.61 -1.29 -16.30
N LEU A 141 12.83 -2.29 -15.86
CA LEU A 141 11.51 -2.58 -16.41
C LEU A 141 10.54 -1.41 -16.21
N LEU A 142 10.62 -0.72 -15.07
CA LEU A 142 9.74 0.41 -14.74
C LEU A 142 10.28 1.76 -15.24
N PHE A 143 11.50 1.81 -15.78
CA PHE A 143 12.16 3.06 -16.17
C PHE A 143 11.32 3.93 -17.11
N LEU A 144 10.71 3.32 -18.12
CA LEU A 144 9.88 4.06 -19.09
C LEU A 144 8.59 4.60 -18.46
N LEU A 145 8.08 3.99 -17.39
CA LEU A 145 6.87 4.46 -16.69
C LEU A 145 7.13 5.70 -15.83
N ARG A 146 8.38 6.08 -15.59
CA ARG A 146 8.74 7.33 -14.89
C ARG A 146 8.47 8.58 -15.73
N PHE A 147 8.37 8.43 -17.06
CA PHE A 147 8.08 9.55 -17.96
C PHE A 147 6.56 9.67 -18.17
N HIS A 148 5.96 10.76 -17.70
CA HIS A 148 4.51 10.98 -17.78
C HIS A 148 3.92 10.74 -19.16
N GLY A 149 4.57 11.23 -20.23
CA GLY A 149 4.10 11.05 -21.60
C GLY A 149 4.09 9.58 -22.07
N LEU A 150 4.98 8.75 -21.55
CA LEU A 150 5.10 7.33 -21.90
C LEU A 150 4.22 6.44 -21.00
N ALA A 151 4.02 6.82 -19.74
CA ALA A 151 3.23 6.09 -18.79
C ALA A 151 1.75 5.94 -19.17
N HIS A 152 1.24 6.78 -20.09
CA HIS A 152 -0.13 6.67 -20.62
C HIS A 152 -0.27 5.63 -21.74
N GLN A 153 0.83 5.25 -22.39
CA GLN A 153 0.78 4.34 -23.53
C GLN A 153 0.60 2.88 -23.08
N GLY A 154 -0.49 2.25 -23.51
CA GLY A 154 -0.81 0.85 -23.13
C GLY A 154 0.28 -0.14 -23.53
N PHE A 155 0.99 0.11 -24.64
CA PHE A 155 2.13 -0.72 -25.06
C PHE A 155 3.28 -0.68 -24.04
N ILE A 156 3.63 0.51 -23.52
CA ILE A 156 4.68 0.67 -22.50
C ILE A 156 4.30 -0.05 -21.21
N LYS A 157 3.04 0.12 -20.75
CA LYS A 157 2.54 -0.60 -19.56
C LYS A 157 2.63 -2.11 -19.71
N ARG A 158 2.19 -2.64 -20.85
CA ARG A 158 2.25 -4.08 -21.15
C ARG A 158 3.69 -4.60 -21.23
N SER A 159 4.60 -3.81 -21.81
CA SER A 159 6.02 -4.18 -21.89
C SER A 159 6.66 -4.24 -20.52
N ALA A 160 6.36 -3.30 -19.63
CA ALA A 160 6.89 -3.28 -18.27
C ALA A 160 6.45 -4.50 -17.43
N LEU A 161 5.22 -4.99 -17.65
CA LEU A 161 4.65 -6.12 -16.92
C LEU A 161 4.87 -7.48 -17.61
N ARG A 162 5.26 -7.50 -18.90
CA ARG A 162 5.42 -8.73 -19.69
C ARG A 162 6.52 -9.66 -19.17
N PHE A 163 7.58 -9.09 -18.59
CA PHE A 163 8.76 -9.83 -18.18
C PHE A 163 8.80 -10.14 -16.68
N GLY A 164 7.71 -9.89 -15.98
CA GLY A 164 7.55 -10.17 -14.56
C GLY A 164 6.84 -9.04 -13.81
N ASP A 165 6.41 -9.34 -12.59
CA ASP A 165 5.85 -8.34 -11.69
C ASP A 165 6.97 -7.48 -11.09
N ALA A 166 7.17 -6.31 -11.67
CA ALA A 166 8.17 -5.36 -11.22
C ALA A 166 7.64 -4.43 -10.12
N ILE A 167 6.31 -4.34 -9.94
CA ILE A 167 5.67 -3.46 -8.96
C ILE A 167 5.60 -4.20 -7.61
N CYS A 168 6.13 -3.58 -6.57
CA CYS A 168 6.07 -4.12 -5.22
C CYS A 168 4.68 -3.89 -4.64
N CYS A 169 3.99 -4.97 -4.25
CA CYS A 169 2.60 -4.92 -3.79
C CYS A 169 2.37 -3.88 -2.66
N PRO A 170 3.14 -3.87 -1.56
CA PRO A 170 2.93 -2.89 -0.49
C PRO A 170 3.24 -1.44 -0.90
N ALA A 171 4.00 -1.24 -1.99
CA ALA A 171 4.29 0.10 -2.49
C ALA A 171 3.17 0.69 -3.38
N VAL A 172 2.04 0.01 -3.50
CA VAL A 172 0.90 0.41 -4.34
C VAL A 172 -0.17 1.10 -3.51
N THR A 173 -0.62 2.25 -4.03
CA THR A 173 -1.84 2.95 -3.60
C THR A 173 -2.89 2.82 -4.70
N LEU A 174 -4.07 2.38 -4.33
CA LEU A 174 -5.22 2.23 -5.22
C LEU A 174 -6.04 3.52 -5.26
N VAL A 175 -6.45 3.95 -6.44
CA VAL A 175 -7.45 5.03 -6.62
C VAL A 175 -8.82 4.39 -6.62
N LYS A 176 -9.51 4.42 -5.50
CA LYS A 176 -10.66 3.57 -5.20
C LYS A 176 -11.80 3.67 -6.23
N GLU A 177 -12.07 4.85 -6.75
CA GLU A 177 -13.12 5.07 -7.77
C GLU A 177 -12.78 4.45 -9.15
N ASN A 178 -11.49 4.17 -9.41
CA ASN A 178 -11.00 3.65 -10.68
C ASN A 178 -10.67 2.14 -10.61
N VAL A 179 -10.81 1.53 -9.43
CA VAL A 179 -10.51 0.11 -9.20
C VAL A 179 -11.81 -0.70 -9.27
N PRO A 180 -11.89 -1.76 -10.09
CA PRO A 180 -13.01 -2.70 -10.04
C PRO A 180 -13.14 -3.34 -8.66
N ASN A 181 -14.33 -3.82 -8.32
CA ASN A 181 -14.51 -4.68 -7.15
C ASN A 181 -13.88 -6.06 -7.41
N ASP A 182 -13.45 -6.73 -6.34
CA ASP A 182 -12.98 -8.12 -6.36
C ASP A 182 -11.81 -8.36 -7.35
N ILE A 183 -10.79 -7.50 -7.27
CA ILE A 183 -9.63 -7.55 -8.18
C ILE A 183 -8.58 -8.61 -7.79
N PHE A 184 -8.54 -9.02 -6.53
CA PHE A 184 -7.55 -9.97 -6.01
C PHE A 184 -8.13 -11.37 -5.80
N ALA A 185 -9.42 -11.51 -5.61
CA ALA A 185 -10.14 -12.75 -5.44
C ALA A 185 -10.66 -13.30 -6.79
N SER A 186 -9.83 -13.26 -7.84
CA SER A 186 -10.17 -13.96 -9.08
C SER A 186 -10.02 -15.46 -8.88
N ASP A 187 -11.06 -16.21 -9.25
CA ASP A 187 -11.12 -17.68 -9.29
C ASP A 187 -10.04 -18.30 -10.17
#